data_19efb83c9b10ffb9273c050b522fc8d3
#
_entry.id   19efb83c9b10ffb9273c050b522fc8d3
#
_cell.length_a   1.000
_cell.length_b   1.000
_cell.length_c   1.000
_cell.angle_alpha   90.00
_cell.angle_beta   90.00
_cell.angle_gamma   90.00
#
_symmetry.space_group_name_H-M   'P 1'
#
loop_
_entity.id
_entity.type
_entity.pdbx_description
1 polymer ?
#
loop_
_entity_poly.entity_id
_entity_poly.type
_entity_poly.pdbx_seq_one_letter_code
_entity_poly.pdbx_strand_id
1 'polypeptide(L)'
;ADLEKRINSTKKTSGFETGAKVSGGSEIIEKKSTTRNVIMILPGQDELLKDEYIIIGAHYDHLGMGGPGSSSRARDTVAVHHGADDNASGVGEMIELAEKFALTKGSHKRSMIFAAFSGEEEGLLGSKYFTENPLIDLKKVNAMINLDMVGRLQDSSSLQVGGAGTAEGLKELVKSLSDTNLISLTFSDEGYGPSDHSSFYGKNIPVLFYSTGAHLDYHTPSDTWDKINYTGMVEISKLIYNVAKNLANNPERL
;
A
#
# COMPACT_ATOMS: atom_id res chain seq x y z
N ALA A 1 5.62 43.56 -7.82
CA ALA A 1 5.93 43.42 -9.27
C ALA A 1 7.44 43.57 -9.55
N ASP A 2 8.09 44.63 -9.05
CA ASP A 2 9.52 44.86 -9.37
C ASP A 2 10.47 43.96 -8.62
N LEU A 3 10.16 43.65 -7.36
CA LEU A 3 10.95 42.70 -6.57
C LEU A 3 10.87 41.27 -7.15
N GLU A 4 9.70 40.85 -7.53
CA GLU A 4 9.46 39.56 -8.16
C GLU A 4 10.20 39.41 -9.50
N LYS A 5 10.11 40.44 -10.37
CA LYS A 5 10.86 40.47 -11.62
C LYS A 5 12.38 40.40 -11.39
N ARG A 6 12.88 41.11 -10.38
CA ARG A 6 14.30 41.10 -10.03
C ARG A 6 14.76 39.73 -9.53
N ILE A 7 13.97 39.07 -8.65
CA ILE A 7 14.28 37.72 -8.15
C ILE A 7 14.25 36.71 -9.31
N ASN A 8 13.24 36.78 -10.17
CA ASN A 8 13.10 35.86 -11.30
C ASN A 8 14.22 36.02 -12.34
N SER A 9 14.71 37.24 -12.58
CA SER A 9 15.78 37.49 -13.53
C SER A 9 17.17 37.16 -12.99
N THR A 10 17.43 37.44 -11.71
CA THR A 10 18.76 37.26 -11.10
C THR A 10 18.92 35.89 -10.40
N LYS A 11 17.82 35.19 -10.09
CA LYS A 11 17.79 33.99 -9.26
C LYS A 11 18.48 34.18 -7.90
N LYS A 12 18.54 35.41 -7.40
CA LYS A 12 19.11 35.76 -6.10
C LYS A 12 18.02 36.28 -5.17
N THR A 13 18.11 35.91 -3.89
CA THR A 13 17.27 36.50 -2.85
C THR A 13 17.49 38.02 -2.80
N SER A 14 16.41 38.77 -2.58
CA SER A 14 16.46 40.20 -2.46
C SER A 14 15.52 40.64 -1.35
N GLY A 15 16.08 41.17 -0.30
CA GLY A 15 15.35 41.76 0.82
C GLY A 15 15.70 43.23 1.00
N PHE A 16 14.81 43.98 1.62
CA PHE A 16 15.01 45.33 2.08
C PHE A 16 14.21 45.57 3.35
N GLU A 17 14.72 46.46 4.19
CA GLU A 17 14.01 46.89 5.39
C GLU A 17 12.92 47.88 5.00
N THR A 18 11.69 47.61 5.39
CA THR A 18 10.54 48.48 5.10
C THR A 18 10.28 49.49 6.18
N GLY A 19 10.89 49.36 7.36
CA GLY A 19 10.53 50.10 8.58
C GLY A 19 9.16 49.80 9.14
N ALA A 20 8.41 48.92 8.51
CA ALA A 20 7.09 48.50 8.98
C ALA A 20 7.21 47.51 10.15
N LYS A 21 6.40 47.73 11.16
CA LYS A 21 6.21 46.75 12.26
C LYS A 21 4.99 45.87 11.94
N VAL A 22 5.21 44.56 11.95
CA VAL A 22 4.13 43.60 11.78
C VAL A 22 3.94 42.88 13.10
N SER A 23 2.71 42.79 13.60
CA SER A 23 2.33 41.93 14.68
C SER A 23 1.23 40.99 14.20
N GLY A 24 1.29 39.75 14.61
CA GLY A 24 0.32 38.75 14.24
C GLY A 24 0.25 37.67 15.30
N GLY A 25 -0.83 36.93 15.32
CA GLY A 25 -1.02 35.73 16.13
C GLY A 25 -1.48 34.58 15.23
N SER A 26 -1.17 33.37 15.63
CA SER A 26 -1.71 32.17 15.00
C SER A 26 -2.34 31.30 16.09
N GLU A 27 -3.47 30.68 15.74
CA GLU A 27 -4.13 29.69 16.56
C GLU A 27 -4.14 28.38 15.78
N ILE A 28 -3.70 27.30 16.44
CA ILE A 28 -3.78 25.95 15.87
C ILE A 28 -5.02 25.29 16.46
N ILE A 29 -6.03 25.03 15.62
CA ILE A 29 -7.23 24.31 15.99
C ILE A 29 -7.00 22.83 15.65
N GLU A 30 -6.83 22.00 16.67
CA GLU A 30 -6.71 20.56 16.50
C GLU A 30 -8.12 19.96 16.28
N LYS A 31 -8.34 19.37 15.10
CA LYS A 31 -9.53 18.57 14.81
C LYS A 31 -9.15 17.10 14.92
N LYS A 32 -9.77 16.39 15.89
CA LYS A 32 -9.58 14.95 16.04
C LYS A 32 -10.71 14.20 15.34
N SER A 33 -10.35 13.21 14.57
CA SER A 33 -11.25 12.24 13.97
C SER A 33 -10.81 10.84 14.32
N THR A 34 -11.73 9.89 14.37
CA THR A 34 -11.43 8.49 14.64
C THR A 34 -11.74 7.66 13.43
N THR A 35 -10.85 6.74 13.12
CA THR A 35 -11.05 5.72 12.09
C THR A 35 -10.71 4.33 12.65
N ARG A 36 -10.82 3.28 11.85
CA ARG A 36 -10.59 1.90 12.29
C ARG A 36 -9.93 1.11 11.18
N ASN A 37 -8.98 0.25 11.54
CA ASN A 37 -8.60 -0.85 10.66
C ASN A 37 -9.67 -1.94 10.72
N VAL A 38 -9.86 -2.65 9.61
CA VAL A 38 -10.73 -3.83 9.55
C VAL A 38 -9.84 -5.05 9.40
N ILE A 39 -9.90 -5.95 10.38
CA ILE A 39 -9.02 -7.11 10.45
C ILE A 39 -9.85 -8.38 10.44
N MET A 40 -9.52 -9.29 9.53
CA MET A 40 -10.05 -10.66 9.49
C MET A 40 -8.92 -11.64 9.74
N ILE A 41 -9.16 -12.64 10.58
CA ILE A 41 -8.22 -13.73 10.87
C ILE A 41 -8.84 -15.04 10.41
N LEU A 42 -8.13 -15.75 9.55
CA LEU A 42 -8.43 -17.11 9.15
C LEU A 42 -7.45 -18.06 9.87
N PRO A 43 -7.91 -18.86 10.85
CA PRO A 43 -7.04 -19.70 11.65
C PRO A 43 -6.29 -20.74 10.81
N GLY A 44 -5.02 -20.93 11.11
CA GLY A 44 -4.18 -21.95 10.49
C GLY A 44 -4.65 -23.37 10.79
N GLN A 45 -4.36 -24.29 9.89
CA GLN A 45 -4.88 -25.67 9.94
C GLN A 45 -3.83 -26.69 10.41
N ASP A 46 -2.63 -26.26 10.75
CA ASP A 46 -1.54 -27.14 11.21
C ASP A 46 -1.23 -26.85 12.69
N GLU A 47 -1.16 -27.90 13.51
CA GLU A 47 -0.97 -27.76 14.97
C GLU A 47 0.36 -27.08 15.36
N LEU A 48 1.38 -27.15 14.52
CA LEU A 48 2.69 -26.55 14.79
C LEU A 48 2.79 -25.12 14.25
N LEU A 49 2.11 -24.82 13.12
CA LEU A 49 2.27 -23.55 12.40
C LEU A 49 1.09 -22.58 12.57
N LYS A 50 -0.04 -23.01 13.14
CA LYS A 50 -1.24 -22.18 13.29
C LYS A 50 -1.06 -20.90 14.10
N ASP A 51 -0.04 -20.86 14.97
CA ASP A 51 0.30 -19.70 15.78
C ASP A 51 1.30 -18.75 15.11
N GLU A 52 1.67 -19.02 13.85
CA GLU A 52 2.42 -18.13 13.00
C GLU A 52 1.51 -17.51 11.93
N TYR A 53 1.89 -16.36 11.40
CA TYR A 53 0.98 -15.54 10.59
C TYR A 53 1.59 -15.13 9.26
N ILE A 54 0.75 -15.11 8.21
CA ILE A 54 0.95 -14.34 6.99
C ILE A 54 -0.07 -13.21 7.00
N ILE A 55 0.37 -11.97 6.76
CA ILE A 55 -0.51 -10.82 6.66
C ILE A 55 -0.65 -10.43 5.18
N ILE A 56 -1.88 -10.23 4.72
CA ILE A 56 -2.18 -9.60 3.43
C ILE A 56 -2.95 -8.33 3.74
N GLY A 57 -2.44 -7.19 3.26
CA GLY A 57 -3.00 -5.88 3.57
C GLY A 57 -3.19 -4.99 2.36
N ALA A 58 -4.16 -4.08 2.49
CA ALA A 58 -4.41 -2.98 1.57
C ALA A 58 -5.04 -1.82 2.35
N HIS A 59 -4.79 -0.58 1.99
CA HIS A 59 -5.52 0.53 2.59
C HIS A 59 -6.88 0.72 1.91
N TYR A 60 -7.86 1.21 2.66
CA TYR A 60 -9.22 1.40 2.17
C TYR A 60 -9.70 2.85 2.20
N ASP A 61 -8.89 3.75 2.73
CA ASP A 61 -9.12 5.19 2.64
C ASP A 61 -8.60 5.74 1.31
N HIS A 62 -9.07 6.92 0.96
CA HIS A 62 -8.58 7.73 -0.15
C HIS A 62 -8.87 9.20 0.14
N LEU A 63 -8.60 10.11 -0.81
CA LEU A 63 -8.58 11.57 -0.66
C LEU A 63 -9.94 12.24 -0.43
N GLY A 64 -11.05 11.50 -0.50
CA GLY A 64 -12.39 12.06 -0.33
C GLY A 64 -12.72 13.11 -1.41
N MET A 65 -12.94 14.35 -0.99
CA MET A 65 -13.29 15.47 -1.92
C MET A 65 -12.06 16.16 -2.52
N GLY A 66 -10.85 15.83 -2.09
CA GLY A 66 -9.65 16.51 -2.53
C GLY A 66 -9.65 18.01 -2.17
N GLY A 67 -9.12 18.85 -3.05
CA GLY A 67 -9.06 20.30 -2.87
C GLY A 67 -7.77 20.79 -2.19
N PRO A 68 -7.70 22.08 -1.83
CA PRO A 68 -6.52 22.67 -1.23
C PRO A 68 -6.11 22.00 0.08
N GLY A 69 -4.84 21.64 0.22
CA GLY A 69 -4.29 21.01 1.43
C GLY A 69 -4.39 19.48 1.44
N SER A 70 -5.03 18.86 0.46
CA SER A 70 -4.98 17.42 0.24
C SER A 70 -3.80 17.03 -0.65
N SER A 71 -3.51 15.72 -0.75
CA SER A 71 -2.54 15.15 -1.70
C SER A 71 -3.05 15.08 -3.14
N SER A 72 -4.23 15.64 -3.44
CA SER A 72 -4.80 15.69 -4.79
C SER A 72 -3.87 16.37 -5.79
N ARG A 73 -3.68 15.73 -6.94
CA ARG A 73 -2.99 16.32 -8.10
C ARG A 73 -3.86 17.28 -8.89
N ALA A 74 -5.20 17.20 -8.74
CA ALA A 74 -6.17 18.14 -9.27
C ALA A 74 -6.44 19.26 -8.23
N ARG A 75 -5.42 20.07 -7.90
CA ARG A 75 -5.38 21.01 -6.75
C ARG A 75 -6.51 22.03 -6.72
N ASP A 76 -6.99 22.45 -7.89
CA ASP A 76 -8.06 23.46 -8.02
C ASP A 76 -9.46 22.83 -8.13
N THR A 77 -9.56 21.51 -7.91
CA THR A 77 -10.80 20.75 -8.05
C THR A 77 -11.25 20.20 -6.71
N VAL A 78 -12.45 20.55 -6.28
CA VAL A 78 -13.14 19.93 -5.14
C VAL A 78 -14.20 19.00 -5.71
N ALA A 79 -13.90 17.72 -5.77
CA ALA A 79 -14.77 16.69 -6.32
C ALA A 79 -14.46 15.35 -5.65
N VAL A 80 -15.35 14.38 -5.78
CA VAL A 80 -15.09 13.02 -5.29
C VAL A 80 -13.88 12.43 -6.03
N HIS A 81 -12.88 12.02 -5.25
CA HIS A 81 -11.76 11.21 -5.73
C HIS A 81 -12.16 9.75 -5.51
N HIS A 82 -12.35 9.03 -6.62
CA HIS A 82 -12.96 7.70 -6.58
C HIS A 82 -12.03 6.63 -6.04
N GLY A 83 -10.72 6.76 -6.27
CA GLY A 83 -9.73 5.80 -5.75
C GLY A 83 -9.95 4.37 -6.24
N ALA A 84 -10.30 4.20 -7.53
CA ALA A 84 -10.63 2.86 -8.04
C ALA A 84 -9.39 1.96 -8.10
N ASP A 85 -8.25 2.51 -8.52
CA ASP A 85 -6.98 1.80 -8.45
C ASP A 85 -6.30 2.05 -7.10
N ASP A 86 -6.33 3.29 -6.62
CA ASP A 86 -5.76 3.73 -5.36
C ASP A 86 -6.85 3.98 -4.28
N ASN A 87 -7.29 2.99 -3.42
CA ASN A 87 -6.78 1.63 -3.48
C ASN A 87 -7.92 0.60 -3.38
N ALA A 88 -9.05 0.87 -4.08
CA ALA A 88 -10.13 -0.11 -4.11
C ALA A 88 -9.70 -1.40 -4.85
N SER A 89 -8.75 -1.32 -5.80
CA SER A 89 -8.17 -2.48 -6.47
C SER A 89 -7.46 -3.41 -5.47
N GLY A 90 -6.61 -2.88 -4.60
CA GLY A 90 -5.92 -3.65 -3.57
C GLY A 90 -6.87 -4.25 -2.54
N VAL A 91 -7.89 -3.50 -2.11
CA VAL A 91 -8.92 -4.01 -1.19
C VAL A 91 -9.74 -5.12 -1.82
N GLY A 92 -10.18 -4.94 -3.08
CA GLY A 92 -10.92 -5.96 -3.81
C GLY A 92 -10.11 -7.24 -3.96
N GLU A 93 -8.86 -7.12 -4.36
CA GLU A 93 -7.91 -8.23 -4.47
C GLU A 93 -7.74 -8.97 -3.14
N MET A 94 -7.54 -8.23 -2.03
CA MET A 94 -7.42 -8.82 -0.70
C MET A 94 -8.66 -9.61 -0.29
N ILE A 95 -9.88 -9.12 -0.62
CA ILE A 95 -11.14 -9.79 -0.31
C ILE A 95 -11.25 -11.10 -1.11
N GLU A 96 -10.94 -11.09 -2.41
CA GLU A 96 -10.96 -12.28 -3.26
C GLU A 96 -9.95 -13.34 -2.77
N LEU A 97 -8.76 -12.92 -2.36
CA LEU A 97 -7.76 -13.80 -1.75
C LEU A 97 -8.29 -14.40 -0.43
N ALA A 98 -8.93 -13.60 0.40
CA ALA A 98 -9.50 -14.06 1.67
C ALA A 98 -10.59 -15.12 1.44
N GLU A 99 -11.50 -14.87 0.50
CA GLU A 99 -12.52 -15.84 0.12
C GLU A 99 -11.90 -17.13 -0.43
N LYS A 100 -10.91 -17.00 -1.31
CA LYS A 100 -10.21 -18.17 -1.88
C LYS A 100 -9.55 -19.03 -0.83
N PHE A 101 -8.86 -18.43 0.14
CA PHE A 101 -8.25 -19.17 1.25
C PHE A 101 -9.31 -19.83 2.15
N ALA A 102 -10.38 -19.11 2.48
CA ALA A 102 -11.46 -19.63 3.32
C ALA A 102 -12.20 -20.82 2.69
N LEU A 103 -12.42 -20.78 1.39
CA LEU A 103 -13.11 -21.84 0.65
C LEU A 103 -12.22 -23.04 0.29
N THR A 104 -10.89 -22.89 0.34
CA THR A 104 -9.96 -23.96 -0.04
C THR A 104 -9.41 -24.68 1.19
N LYS A 105 -9.96 -25.84 1.51
CA LYS A 105 -9.46 -26.68 2.62
C LYS A 105 -8.01 -27.06 2.42
N GLY A 106 -7.21 -27.00 3.50
CA GLY A 106 -5.78 -27.33 3.48
C GLY A 106 -4.92 -26.34 2.70
N SER A 107 -5.44 -25.16 2.40
CA SER A 107 -4.70 -24.14 1.64
C SER A 107 -3.60 -23.46 2.43
N HIS A 108 -3.68 -23.49 3.77
CA HIS A 108 -2.76 -22.75 4.66
C HIS A 108 -2.56 -23.50 5.98
N LYS A 109 -1.31 -23.66 6.35
CA LYS A 109 -0.90 -24.21 7.65
C LYS A 109 -0.79 -23.09 8.70
N ARG A 110 -0.16 -21.97 8.34
CA ARG A 110 -0.13 -20.75 9.16
C ARG A 110 -1.47 -20.04 9.12
N SER A 111 -1.77 -19.28 10.17
CA SER A 111 -2.92 -18.38 10.18
C SER A 111 -2.72 -17.24 9.17
N MET A 112 -3.82 -16.86 8.51
CA MET A 112 -3.83 -15.75 7.57
C MET A 112 -4.53 -14.56 8.23
N ILE A 113 -3.95 -13.37 8.10
CA ILE A 113 -4.57 -12.10 8.51
C ILE A 113 -4.78 -11.27 7.26
N PHE A 114 -6.01 -10.81 7.07
CA PHE A 114 -6.36 -9.86 6.02
C PHE A 114 -6.70 -8.53 6.68
N ALA A 115 -5.96 -7.50 6.33
CA ALA A 115 -5.98 -6.21 7.03
C ALA A 115 -6.27 -5.06 6.08
N ALA A 116 -7.47 -4.46 6.20
CA ALA A 116 -7.78 -3.20 5.54
C ALA A 116 -7.36 -2.05 6.46
N PHE A 117 -6.32 -1.32 6.07
CA PHE A 117 -5.78 -0.20 6.83
C PHE A 117 -6.49 1.10 6.47
N SER A 118 -6.60 2.00 7.45
CA SER A 118 -7.17 3.32 7.27
C SER A 118 -6.13 4.41 7.52
N GLY A 119 -6.29 5.55 6.83
CA GLY A 119 -5.39 6.69 6.99
C GLY A 119 -3.99 6.44 6.42
N GLU A 120 -3.88 5.66 5.37
CA GLU A 120 -2.64 5.48 4.61
C GLU A 120 -2.23 6.81 3.99
N GLU A 121 -3.15 7.49 3.33
CA GLU A 121 -3.02 8.77 2.65
C GLU A 121 -2.60 9.93 3.58
N GLU A 122 -2.84 9.77 4.88
CA GLU A 122 -2.45 10.70 5.95
C GLU A 122 -1.13 10.27 6.63
N GLY A 123 -0.38 9.37 6.01
CA GLY A 123 0.94 8.93 6.44
C GLY A 123 0.97 7.60 7.18
N LEU A 124 0.34 6.58 6.63
CA LEU A 124 0.36 5.18 7.08
C LEU A 124 -0.23 5.00 8.49
N LEU A 125 -1.23 5.80 8.88
CA LEU A 125 -1.70 5.84 10.27
C LEU A 125 -2.22 4.48 10.74
N GLY A 126 -2.95 3.76 9.89
CA GLY A 126 -3.56 2.48 10.21
C GLY A 126 -2.52 1.36 10.43
N SER A 127 -1.59 1.21 9.51
CA SER A 127 -0.54 0.19 9.63
C SER A 127 0.46 0.50 10.75
N LYS A 128 0.79 1.77 10.96
CA LYS A 128 1.58 2.21 12.13
C LYS A 128 0.87 1.86 13.43
N TYR A 129 -0.43 2.19 13.54
CA TYR A 129 -1.20 1.84 14.72
C TYR A 129 -1.23 0.32 14.97
N PHE A 130 -1.45 -0.47 13.90
CA PHE A 130 -1.45 -1.93 13.99
C PHE A 130 -0.11 -2.48 14.48
N THR A 131 1.00 -1.96 13.95
CA THR A 131 2.34 -2.43 14.31
C THR A 131 2.84 -1.90 15.67
N GLU A 132 2.26 -0.83 16.19
CA GLU A 132 2.54 -0.28 17.52
C GLU A 132 1.62 -0.87 18.60
N ASN A 133 0.39 -1.27 18.21
CA ASN A 133 -0.62 -1.87 19.10
C ASN A 133 -1.11 -3.20 18.51
N PRO A 134 -0.24 -4.19 18.34
CA PRO A 134 -0.56 -5.40 17.59
C PRO A 134 -1.55 -6.30 18.32
N LEU A 135 -2.47 -6.90 17.56
CA LEU A 135 -3.42 -7.91 18.05
C LEU A 135 -2.78 -9.29 18.27
N ILE A 136 -1.57 -9.48 17.74
CA ILE A 136 -0.79 -10.71 17.76
C ILE A 136 0.66 -10.42 18.10
N ASP A 137 1.44 -11.42 18.44
CA ASP A 137 2.89 -11.26 18.56
C ASP A 137 3.51 -11.07 17.15
N LEU A 138 4.03 -9.88 16.88
CA LEU A 138 4.66 -9.56 15.59
C LEU A 138 5.86 -10.44 15.26
N LYS A 139 6.54 -11.01 16.26
CA LYS A 139 7.62 -11.97 16.04
C LYS A 139 7.14 -13.27 15.41
N LYS A 140 5.86 -13.55 15.46
CA LYS A 140 5.23 -14.71 14.83
C LYS A 140 4.74 -14.44 13.41
N VAL A 141 4.86 -13.22 12.93
CA VAL A 141 4.57 -12.88 11.53
C VAL A 141 5.74 -13.34 10.65
N ASN A 142 5.46 -14.22 9.70
CA ASN A 142 6.47 -14.72 8.78
C ASN A 142 6.70 -13.77 7.60
N ALA A 143 5.63 -13.18 7.06
CA ALA A 143 5.70 -12.16 6.02
C ALA A 143 4.44 -11.29 6.01
N MET A 144 4.59 -10.06 5.47
CA MET A 144 3.47 -9.19 5.12
C MET A 144 3.48 -8.91 3.61
N ILE A 145 2.33 -9.12 2.97
CA ILE A 145 2.07 -8.85 1.55
C ILE A 145 1.15 -7.63 1.47
N ASN A 146 1.62 -6.57 0.85
CA ASN A 146 0.88 -5.33 0.66
C ASN A 146 0.42 -5.17 -0.77
N LEU A 147 -0.84 -4.79 -0.96
CA LEU A 147 -1.48 -4.60 -2.25
C LEU A 147 -1.89 -3.14 -2.37
N ASP A 148 -1.29 -2.44 -3.34
CA ASP A 148 -1.59 -1.03 -3.53
C ASP A 148 -1.44 -0.67 -4.99
N MET A 149 -2.56 -0.22 -5.60
CA MET A 149 -2.66 0.06 -7.03
C MET A 149 -2.32 -1.16 -7.90
N VAL A 150 -3.13 -2.21 -7.80
CA VAL A 150 -2.94 -3.47 -8.56
C VAL A 150 -3.89 -3.61 -9.75
N GLY A 151 -4.67 -2.57 -10.07
CA GLY A 151 -5.73 -2.62 -11.07
C GLY A 151 -5.36 -2.08 -12.45
N ARG A 152 -4.15 -1.57 -12.68
CA ARG A 152 -3.77 -0.92 -13.95
C ARG A 152 -2.66 -1.64 -14.71
N LEU A 153 -2.59 -2.97 -14.60
CA LEU A 153 -1.64 -3.75 -15.40
C LEU A 153 -1.92 -3.54 -16.89
N GLN A 154 -0.93 -3.10 -17.65
CA GLN A 154 -0.99 -2.89 -19.09
C GLN A 154 -0.08 -3.88 -19.80
N ASP A 155 -0.35 -4.18 -21.09
CA ASP A 155 0.44 -5.13 -21.90
C ASP A 155 1.92 -4.75 -21.99
N SER A 156 2.24 -3.45 -21.89
CA SER A 156 3.61 -2.93 -21.96
C SER A 156 4.22 -2.68 -20.59
N SER A 157 3.50 -2.92 -19.49
CA SER A 157 3.97 -2.66 -18.13
C SER A 157 4.29 -3.95 -17.40
N SER A 158 5.05 -3.81 -16.32
CA SER A 158 5.36 -4.91 -15.41
C SER A 158 4.68 -4.68 -14.07
N LEU A 159 4.31 -5.77 -13.40
CA LEU A 159 3.95 -5.75 -11.98
C LEU A 159 5.23 -5.47 -11.17
N GLN A 160 5.19 -4.43 -10.38
CA GLN A 160 6.28 -4.08 -9.47
C GLN A 160 6.17 -4.92 -8.20
N VAL A 161 7.28 -5.50 -7.78
CA VAL A 161 7.40 -6.29 -6.57
C VAL A 161 8.50 -5.70 -5.70
N GLY A 162 8.10 -4.86 -4.75
CA GLY A 162 8.99 -4.27 -3.75
C GLY A 162 9.23 -5.23 -2.59
N GLY A 163 10.31 -5.00 -1.83
CA GLY A 163 10.64 -5.80 -0.65
C GLY A 163 11.24 -7.18 -0.96
N ALA A 164 11.53 -7.47 -2.21
CA ALA A 164 12.00 -8.78 -2.63
C ALA A 164 13.35 -9.21 -2.01
N GLY A 165 14.14 -8.25 -1.52
CA GLY A 165 15.39 -8.47 -0.79
C GLY A 165 15.24 -8.51 0.73
N THR A 166 14.04 -8.45 1.29
CA THR A 166 13.80 -8.38 2.75
C THR A 166 13.96 -9.73 3.46
N ALA A 167 14.00 -10.82 2.71
CA ALA A 167 14.38 -12.15 3.19
C ALA A 167 15.08 -12.94 2.08
N GLU A 168 15.93 -13.87 2.50
CA GLU A 168 16.63 -14.77 1.57
C GLU A 168 15.65 -15.68 0.81
N GLY A 169 15.85 -15.82 -0.51
CA GLY A 169 15.02 -16.66 -1.36
C GLY A 169 13.64 -16.09 -1.73
N LEU A 170 13.23 -14.95 -1.16
CA LEU A 170 11.89 -14.39 -1.39
C LEU A 170 11.68 -13.98 -2.85
N LYS A 171 12.67 -13.36 -3.47
CA LYS A 171 12.67 -12.97 -4.89
C LYS A 171 12.58 -14.19 -5.82
N GLU A 172 13.36 -15.22 -5.54
CA GLU A 172 13.38 -16.46 -6.28
C GLU A 172 12.05 -17.20 -6.16
N LEU A 173 11.44 -17.19 -4.99
CA LEU A 173 10.10 -17.73 -4.76
C LEU A 173 9.09 -17.04 -5.69
N VAL A 174 9.00 -15.70 -5.66
CA VAL A 174 8.06 -14.96 -6.51
C VAL A 174 8.29 -15.27 -7.98
N LYS A 175 9.55 -15.27 -8.44
CA LYS A 175 9.90 -15.62 -9.83
C LYS A 175 9.46 -17.02 -10.20
N SER A 176 9.68 -18.01 -9.33
CA SER A 176 9.36 -19.42 -9.61
C SER A 176 7.86 -19.69 -9.73
N LEU A 177 7.04 -18.85 -9.12
CA LEU A 177 5.58 -18.95 -9.11
C LEU A 177 4.89 -18.07 -10.15
N SER A 178 5.64 -17.20 -10.84
CA SER A 178 5.10 -16.34 -11.87
C SER A 178 5.09 -17.03 -13.25
N ASP A 179 4.01 -16.82 -14.00
CA ASP A 179 4.00 -17.14 -15.44
C ASP A 179 4.45 -15.91 -16.23
N THR A 180 5.71 -15.93 -16.67
CA THR A 180 6.33 -14.82 -17.40
C THR A 180 5.70 -14.55 -18.77
N ASN A 181 4.86 -15.45 -19.29
CA ASN A 181 4.09 -15.21 -20.50
C ASN A 181 2.84 -14.36 -20.23
N LEU A 182 2.38 -14.30 -18.96
CA LEU A 182 1.18 -13.56 -18.56
C LEU A 182 1.51 -12.25 -17.86
N ILE A 183 2.54 -12.26 -16.99
CA ILE A 183 2.93 -11.08 -16.20
C ILE A 183 4.43 -10.89 -16.26
N SER A 184 4.87 -9.73 -16.71
CA SER A 184 6.25 -9.28 -16.53
C SER A 184 6.43 -8.76 -15.10
N LEU A 185 7.57 -9.05 -14.46
CA LEU A 185 7.88 -8.61 -13.09
C LEU A 185 9.08 -7.68 -13.07
N THR A 186 8.96 -6.60 -12.28
CA THR A 186 10.08 -5.73 -11.93
C THR A 186 10.30 -5.77 -10.42
N PHE A 187 11.51 -6.04 -9.97
CA PHE A 187 11.81 -6.21 -8.55
C PHE A 187 12.59 -5.03 -7.98
N SER A 188 12.26 -4.69 -6.73
CA SER A 188 13.06 -3.86 -5.84
C SER A 188 13.37 -4.64 -4.57
N ASP A 189 14.61 -4.58 -4.11
CA ASP A 189 15.04 -5.26 -2.89
C ASP A 189 14.71 -4.43 -1.63
N GLU A 190 14.35 -3.14 -1.79
CA GLU A 190 14.01 -2.20 -0.72
C GLU A 190 12.73 -2.58 0.00
N GLY A 191 12.80 -2.68 1.34
CA GLY A 191 11.64 -2.96 2.18
C GLY A 191 10.87 -1.72 2.62
N TYR A 192 11.47 -0.53 2.52
CA TYR A 192 10.75 0.73 2.68
C TYR A 192 10.19 1.21 1.34
N GLY A 193 9.00 1.80 1.39
CA GLY A 193 8.33 2.33 0.22
C GLY A 193 7.13 3.22 0.61
N PRO A 194 6.36 3.67 -0.36
CA PRO A 194 5.32 4.68 -0.14
C PRO A 194 3.96 4.06 0.28
N SER A 195 3.95 2.90 0.96
CA SER A 195 2.71 2.25 1.39
C SER A 195 2.88 1.45 2.69
N ASP A 196 1.83 0.81 3.17
CA ASP A 196 1.68 0.18 4.49
C ASP A 196 2.73 -0.87 4.85
N HIS A 197 3.35 -1.55 3.86
CA HIS A 197 4.44 -2.51 4.07
C HIS A 197 5.62 -1.91 4.85
N SER A 198 5.86 -0.60 4.70
CA SER A 198 6.93 0.12 5.39
C SER A 198 6.80 0.06 6.90
N SER A 199 5.56 0.07 7.43
CA SER A 199 5.30 -0.05 8.87
C SER A 199 5.72 -1.41 9.42
N PHE A 200 5.56 -2.47 8.64
CA PHE A 200 5.94 -3.83 9.01
C PHE A 200 7.45 -4.07 8.85
N TYR A 201 8.03 -3.59 7.75
CA TYR A 201 9.47 -3.67 7.56
C TYR A 201 10.23 -2.95 8.69
N GLY A 202 9.73 -1.81 9.16
CA GLY A 202 10.26 -1.11 10.32
C GLY A 202 10.20 -1.91 11.65
N LYS A 203 9.47 -3.04 11.68
CA LYS A 203 9.43 -4.01 12.78
C LYS A 203 10.21 -5.29 12.48
N ASN A 204 11.08 -5.28 11.46
CA ASN A 204 11.89 -6.41 10.98
C ASN A 204 11.03 -7.60 10.49
N ILE A 205 9.88 -7.34 9.89
CA ILE A 205 9.04 -8.33 9.24
C ILE A 205 9.36 -8.29 7.75
N PRO A 206 9.65 -9.44 7.09
CA PRO A 206 9.79 -9.54 5.65
C PRO A 206 8.53 -9.05 4.93
N VAL A 207 8.71 -8.28 3.87
CA VAL A 207 7.58 -7.68 3.15
C VAL A 207 7.65 -7.93 1.65
N LEU A 208 6.49 -8.03 1.01
CA LEU A 208 6.30 -7.92 -0.42
C LEU A 208 5.29 -6.82 -0.70
N PHE A 209 5.61 -5.95 -1.62
CA PHE A 209 4.73 -4.86 -2.06
C PHE A 209 4.42 -5.03 -3.54
N TYR A 210 3.16 -5.25 -3.87
CA TYR A 210 2.69 -5.41 -5.24
C TYR A 210 1.99 -4.15 -5.72
N SER A 211 2.41 -3.64 -6.89
CA SER A 211 1.83 -2.46 -7.51
C SER A 211 1.97 -2.49 -9.03
N THR A 212 0.99 -1.99 -9.76
CA THR A 212 1.10 -1.74 -11.21
C THR A 212 1.75 -0.39 -11.51
N GLY A 213 2.06 0.38 -10.47
CA GLY A 213 2.71 1.68 -10.55
C GLY A 213 1.77 2.85 -10.75
N ALA A 214 2.30 4.05 -10.59
CA ALA A 214 1.51 5.28 -10.75
C ALA A 214 1.14 5.52 -12.22
N HIS A 215 -0.06 6.05 -12.42
CA HIS A 215 -0.61 6.44 -13.72
C HIS A 215 -1.09 7.89 -13.72
N LEU A 216 -1.58 8.39 -14.87
CA LEU A 216 -1.98 9.79 -15.00
C LEU A 216 -3.19 10.17 -14.13
N ASP A 217 -4.04 9.20 -13.81
CA ASP A 217 -5.23 9.42 -12.98
C ASP A 217 -4.95 9.33 -11.46
N TYR A 218 -3.74 8.94 -11.05
CA TYR A 218 -3.34 8.83 -9.64
C TYR A 218 -3.60 10.11 -8.88
N HIS A 219 -4.28 10.02 -7.74
CA HIS A 219 -4.69 11.15 -6.90
C HIS A 219 -5.53 12.21 -7.65
N THR A 220 -6.40 11.77 -8.56
CA THR A 220 -7.36 12.64 -9.25
C THR A 220 -8.77 12.05 -9.24
N PRO A 221 -9.82 12.86 -9.46
CA PRO A 221 -11.19 12.35 -9.63
C PRO A 221 -11.36 11.35 -10.78
N SER A 222 -10.37 11.27 -11.68
CA SER A 222 -10.41 10.42 -12.87
C SER A 222 -9.97 8.98 -12.63
N ASP A 223 -9.55 8.62 -11.41
CA ASP A 223 -9.28 7.23 -11.06
C ASP A 223 -10.57 6.47 -10.81
N THR A 224 -11.17 5.98 -11.90
CA THR A 224 -12.52 5.40 -11.96
C THR A 224 -12.49 3.93 -12.30
N TRP A 225 -13.52 3.20 -11.89
CA TRP A 225 -13.65 1.75 -12.01
C TRP A 225 -13.62 1.21 -13.45
N ASP A 226 -14.09 2.00 -14.41
CA ASP A 226 -14.13 1.64 -15.85
C ASP A 226 -12.74 1.57 -16.51
N LYS A 227 -11.73 2.06 -15.79
CA LYS A 227 -10.32 2.01 -16.23
C LYS A 227 -9.54 0.85 -15.64
N ILE A 228 -10.15 0.08 -14.75
CA ILE A 228 -9.51 -1.09 -14.13
C ILE A 228 -9.38 -2.24 -15.12
N ASN A 229 -8.19 -2.83 -15.19
CA ASN A 229 -7.93 -4.06 -15.94
C ASN A 229 -8.24 -5.28 -15.07
N TYR A 230 -9.50 -5.66 -15.01
CA TYR A 230 -9.95 -6.82 -14.21
C TYR A 230 -9.30 -8.13 -14.65
N THR A 231 -9.02 -8.31 -15.94
CA THR A 231 -8.32 -9.50 -16.43
C THR A 231 -6.89 -9.55 -15.90
N GLY A 232 -6.18 -8.41 -15.91
CA GLY A 232 -4.85 -8.29 -15.32
C GLY A 232 -4.86 -8.57 -13.82
N MET A 233 -5.86 -8.06 -13.09
CA MET A 233 -6.02 -8.35 -11.66
C MET A 233 -6.17 -9.86 -11.40
N VAL A 234 -6.94 -10.59 -12.19
CA VAL A 234 -7.06 -12.05 -12.04
C VAL A 234 -5.70 -12.76 -12.14
N GLU A 235 -4.84 -12.32 -13.05
CA GLU A 235 -3.50 -12.92 -13.17
C GLU A 235 -2.60 -12.53 -11.99
N ILE A 236 -2.70 -11.30 -11.50
CA ILE A 236 -2.03 -10.84 -10.28
C ILE A 236 -2.51 -11.65 -9.07
N SER A 237 -3.84 -11.88 -8.92
CA SER A 237 -4.44 -12.70 -7.88
C SER A 237 -3.85 -14.11 -7.83
N LYS A 238 -3.72 -14.74 -8.98
CA LYS A 238 -3.14 -16.10 -9.08
C LYS A 238 -1.70 -16.14 -8.56
N LEU A 239 -0.90 -15.16 -8.96
CA LEU A 239 0.48 -15.05 -8.48
C LEU A 239 0.52 -14.86 -6.96
N ILE A 240 -0.19 -13.86 -6.45
CA ILE A 240 -0.19 -13.54 -5.02
C ILE A 240 -0.74 -14.69 -4.18
N TYR A 241 -1.81 -15.34 -4.65
CA TYR A 241 -2.35 -16.55 -3.99
C TYR A 241 -1.29 -17.64 -3.88
N ASN A 242 -0.56 -17.94 -4.96
CA ASN A 242 0.47 -18.98 -4.97
C ASN A 242 1.64 -18.61 -4.06
N VAL A 243 2.08 -17.34 -4.04
CA VAL A 243 3.12 -16.85 -3.13
C VAL A 243 2.66 -16.97 -1.68
N ALA A 244 1.50 -16.42 -1.35
CA ALA A 244 0.94 -16.46 0.01
C ALA A 244 0.72 -17.91 0.48
N LYS A 245 0.21 -18.78 -0.40
CA LYS A 245 0.03 -20.22 -0.10
C LYS A 245 1.36 -20.91 0.17
N ASN A 246 2.40 -20.61 -0.61
CA ASN A 246 3.73 -21.17 -0.36
C ASN A 246 4.25 -20.73 1.01
N LEU A 247 4.24 -19.42 1.29
CA LEU A 247 4.66 -18.86 2.57
C LEU A 247 3.85 -19.41 3.76
N ALA A 248 2.56 -19.64 3.57
CA ALA A 248 1.68 -20.19 4.61
C ALA A 248 1.93 -21.67 4.89
N ASN A 249 2.53 -22.42 3.95
CA ASN A 249 2.71 -23.88 4.06
C ASN A 249 4.16 -24.33 4.22
N ASN A 250 5.13 -23.49 3.89
CA ASN A 250 6.54 -23.82 4.08
C ASN A 250 6.84 -23.98 5.59
N PRO A 251 7.39 -25.12 6.07
CA PRO A 251 7.72 -25.29 7.48
C PRO A 251 8.82 -24.33 7.95
N GLU A 252 9.70 -23.90 7.08
CA GLU A 252 10.75 -22.94 7.38
C GLU A 252 10.19 -21.51 7.36
N ARG A 253 10.71 -20.67 8.25
CA ARG A 253 10.44 -19.24 8.26
C ARG A 253 11.41 -18.50 7.36
N LEU A 254 10.96 -17.35 6.90
CA LEU A 254 11.81 -16.36 6.23
C LEU A 254 12.77 -15.70 7.23
#